data_8b2214455ec958290206cf731ebb1c58
#
_entry.id   8b2214455ec958290206cf731ebb1c58
#
_cell.length_a   1.000
_cell.length_b   1.000
_cell.length_c   1.000
_cell.angle_alpha   90.00
_cell.angle_beta   90.00
_cell.angle_gamma   90.00
#
_symmetry.space_group_name_H-M   'P 1'
#
loop_
_entity.id
_entity.type
_entity.pdbx_description
1 polymer ?
#
loop_
_entity_poly.entity_id
_entity_poly.type
_entity_poly.pdbx_seq_one_letter_code
_entity_poly.pdbx_strand_id
1 'polypeptide(L)'
;MRYAEYPRAERVLLHLSDTHLRAGGSRLYDRVDAEAYLARAVASIEASGIRPQALVFTGDLADFGEADAYDRVRALVDPLAERLDARVVWVMGNHDDRATFRSHLLPDDGADPAAPVDRVDEFDGLRIVTLDTSVPGAHHGEVSAAQLAWLADVLATPAPLGTVLAMHHPPVPSVLDLAASVELRDQRSLADVLRGTDVRAILAGHLHYSTFATFAGIPVSVASATCYTQDLMVPAGGTRPQDAAQGFNTVHIYDETIVHSVVPLAATEALQYVDAAESQRRLHDAGILVPSARELSGRVSPPTTPLPILR
;
A
#
# COMPACT_ATOMS: atom_id res chain seq x y z
N MET A 1 -30.46 -18.44 10.61
CA MET A 1 -29.10 -18.00 10.26
C MET A 1 -29.18 -17.08 9.05
N ARG A 2 -28.51 -15.96 9.06
CA ARG A 2 -28.36 -15.06 7.91
C ARG A 2 -26.88 -14.98 7.52
N TYR A 3 -26.60 -14.64 6.26
CA TYR A 3 -25.24 -14.32 5.83
C TYR A 3 -24.86 -12.89 6.25
N ALA A 4 -23.56 -12.66 6.48
CA ALA A 4 -23.01 -11.31 6.51
C ALA A 4 -23.22 -10.63 5.14
N GLU A 5 -23.27 -9.29 5.11
CA GLU A 5 -23.47 -8.54 3.86
C GLU A 5 -22.32 -8.77 2.85
N TYR A 6 -21.10 -8.97 3.37
CA TYR A 6 -19.93 -9.30 2.57
C TYR A 6 -19.33 -10.64 3.01
N PRO A 7 -18.81 -11.45 2.08
CA PRO A 7 -17.99 -12.61 2.39
C PRO A 7 -16.64 -12.17 3.00
N ARG A 8 -15.78 -13.12 3.32
CA ARG A 8 -14.37 -12.82 3.61
C ARG A 8 -13.69 -12.25 2.36
N ALA A 9 -12.73 -11.36 2.56
CA ALA A 9 -11.95 -10.78 1.47
C ALA A 9 -11.31 -11.89 0.60
N GLU A 10 -11.27 -11.67 -0.71
CA GLU A 10 -10.64 -12.59 -1.66
C GLU A 10 -9.13 -12.55 -1.56
N ARG A 11 -8.58 -11.36 -1.36
CA ARG A 11 -7.14 -11.09 -1.21
C ARG A 11 -6.89 -10.10 -0.08
N VAL A 12 -5.73 -10.21 0.52
CA VAL A 12 -5.26 -9.27 1.53
C VAL A 12 -3.85 -8.82 1.14
N LEU A 13 -3.61 -7.52 1.17
CA LEU A 13 -2.28 -6.94 1.04
C LEU A 13 -1.93 -6.18 2.32
N LEU A 14 -0.64 -6.05 2.61
CA LEU A 14 -0.14 -5.12 3.59
C LEU A 14 0.59 -3.99 2.87
N HIS A 15 0.25 -2.76 3.18
CA HIS A 15 0.78 -1.58 2.53
C HIS A 15 1.60 -0.76 3.53
N LEU A 16 2.91 -0.76 3.34
CA LEU A 16 3.90 -0.05 4.13
C LEU A 16 4.56 1.02 3.25
N SER A 17 5.13 2.05 3.85
CA SER A 17 5.79 3.13 3.11
C SER A 17 6.84 3.84 3.94
N ASP A 18 7.74 4.54 3.26
CA ASP A 18 8.63 5.53 3.86
C ASP A 18 9.39 4.96 5.07
N THR A 19 10.19 3.92 4.83
CA THR A 19 10.97 3.28 5.87
C THR A 19 12.24 4.05 6.21
N HIS A 20 12.84 4.75 5.23
CA HIS A 20 14.01 5.61 5.35
C HIS A 20 15.14 5.00 6.19
N LEU A 21 15.48 3.73 5.96
CA LEU A 21 16.62 3.13 6.61
C LEU A 21 17.92 3.80 6.16
N ARG A 22 18.90 3.81 7.03
CA ARG A 22 20.22 4.40 6.77
C ARG A 22 21.32 3.38 6.94
N ALA A 23 22.39 3.56 6.18
CA ALA A 23 23.58 2.74 6.30
C ALA A 23 24.12 2.75 7.74
N GLY A 24 24.65 1.59 8.19
CA GLY A 24 25.18 1.41 9.52
C GLY A 24 24.15 1.49 10.65
N GLY A 25 22.84 1.48 10.35
CA GLY A 25 21.80 1.64 11.36
C GLY A 25 21.76 3.03 11.99
N SER A 26 22.19 4.07 11.27
CA SER A 26 22.17 5.45 11.76
C SER A 26 20.74 5.94 11.94
N ARG A 27 20.51 6.82 12.91
CA ARG A 27 19.19 7.39 13.17
C ARG A 27 18.87 8.56 12.25
N LEU A 28 17.61 8.68 11.84
CA LEU A 28 17.10 9.89 11.19
C LEU A 28 17.05 11.03 12.19
N TYR A 29 17.52 12.20 11.77
CA TYR A 29 17.61 13.40 12.66
C TYR A 29 18.31 13.14 13.99
N ASP A 30 19.25 12.17 14.05
CA ASP A 30 19.93 11.71 15.27
C ASP A 30 18.97 11.22 16.39
N ARG A 31 17.72 10.94 16.07
CA ARG A 31 16.65 10.61 17.03
C ARG A 31 15.87 9.37 16.65
N VAL A 32 15.31 9.33 15.45
CA VAL A 32 14.37 8.28 15.03
C VAL A 32 15.13 7.03 14.61
N ASP A 33 14.82 5.94 15.26
CA ASP A 33 15.34 4.61 14.93
C ASP A 33 14.39 3.94 13.92
N ALA A 34 14.59 4.25 12.64
CA ALA A 34 13.74 3.76 11.55
C ALA A 34 13.74 2.23 11.44
N GLU A 35 14.91 1.60 11.66
CA GLU A 35 15.03 0.14 11.66
C GLU A 35 14.22 -0.51 12.78
N ALA A 36 14.25 0.05 14.00
CA ALA A 36 13.45 -0.43 15.11
C ALA A 36 11.94 -0.29 14.85
N TYR A 37 11.49 0.75 14.16
CA TYR A 37 10.09 0.88 13.77
C TYR A 37 9.67 -0.15 12.71
N LEU A 38 10.50 -0.39 11.69
CA LEU A 38 10.24 -1.43 10.70
C LEU A 38 10.22 -2.82 11.37
N ALA A 39 11.17 -3.11 12.27
CA ALA A 39 11.18 -4.36 13.04
C ALA A 39 9.90 -4.52 13.91
N ARG A 40 9.39 -3.43 14.48
CA ARG A 40 8.11 -3.44 15.22
C ARG A 40 6.93 -3.74 14.29
N ALA A 41 6.89 -3.17 13.08
CA ALA A 41 5.87 -3.49 12.09
C ALA A 41 5.90 -4.97 11.73
N VAL A 42 7.08 -5.51 11.43
CA VAL A 42 7.31 -6.94 11.15
C VAL A 42 6.79 -7.82 12.28
N ALA A 43 7.17 -7.52 13.53
CA ALA A 43 6.73 -8.29 14.70
C ALA A 43 5.20 -8.22 14.89
N SER A 44 4.59 -7.06 14.68
CA SER A 44 3.14 -6.87 14.78
C SER A 44 2.39 -7.67 13.71
N ILE A 45 2.87 -7.65 12.47
CA ILE A 45 2.31 -8.43 11.36
C ILE A 45 2.39 -9.93 11.67
N GLU A 46 3.55 -10.41 12.10
CA GLU A 46 3.75 -11.82 12.45
C GLU A 46 2.82 -12.27 13.58
N ALA A 47 2.73 -11.48 14.65
CA ALA A 47 1.89 -11.77 15.80
C ALA A 47 0.39 -11.77 15.49
N SER A 48 -0.05 -11.04 14.46
CA SER A 48 -1.45 -10.96 14.05
C SER A 48 -1.99 -12.26 13.44
N GLY A 49 -1.11 -13.09 12.89
CA GLY A 49 -1.48 -14.29 12.13
C GLY A 49 -2.14 -14.00 10.77
N ILE A 50 -2.15 -12.76 10.30
CA ILE A 50 -2.65 -12.38 8.97
C ILE A 50 -1.89 -13.13 7.88
N ARG A 51 -2.56 -13.47 6.77
CA ARG A 51 -1.96 -14.16 5.60
C ARG A 51 -2.17 -13.31 4.35
N PRO A 52 -1.33 -12.30 4.11
CA PRO A 52 -1.40 -11.47 2.92
C PRO A 52 -0.83 -12.22 1.72
N GLN A 53 -1.29 -11.88 0.52
CA GLN A 53 -0.68 -12.32 -0.74
C GLN A 53 0.57 -11.49 -1.07
N ALA A 54 0.60 -10.22 -0.65
CA ALA A 54 1.75 -9.37 -0.85
C ALA A 54 1.96 -8.37 0.28
N LEU A 55 3.24 -8.01 0.48
CA LEU A 55 3.71 -6.85 1.22
C LEU A 55 4.07 -5.79 0.17
N VAL A 56 3.34 -4.68 0.12
CA VAL A 56 3.57 -3.59 -0.85
C VAL A 56 4.25 -2.44 -0.11
N PHE A 57 5.47 -2.11 -0.52
CA PHE A 57 6.24 -1.00 0.01
C PHE A 57 6.24 0.13 -1.02
N THR A 58 5.65 1.27 -0.70
CA THR A 58 5.44 2.38 -1.63
C THR A 58 6.54 3.44 -1.58
N GLY A 59 7.80 3.00 -1.53
CA GLY A 59 8.98 3.84 -1.77
C GLY A 59 9.62 4.43 -0.52
N ASP A 60 10.69 5.17 -0.76
CA ASP A 60 11.57 5.76 0.26
C ASP A 60 12.06 4.71 1.27
N LEU A 61 12.61 3.61 0.72
CA LEU A 61 13.08 2.50 1.54
C LEU A 61 14.40 2.85 2.24
N ALA A 62 15.32 3.48 1.51
CA ALA A 62 16.56 4.03 2.00
C ALA A 62 16.52 5.55 2.00
N ASP A 63 17.09 6.20 3.03
CA ASP A 63 17.10 7.67 3.15
C ASP A 63 18.02 8.35 2.12
N PHE A 64 19.07 7.66 1.68
CA PHE A 64 20.06 8.14 0.69
C PHE A 64 20.37 7.11 -0.41
N GLY A 65 19.51 6.13 -0.64
CA GLY A 65 19.70 5.10 -1.66
C GLY A 65 20.92 4.20 -1.42
N GLU A 66 21.36 4.02 -0.17
CA GLU A 66 22.58 3.30 0.18
C GLU A 66 22.36 1.77 0.16
N ALA A 67 23.29 1.02 -0.41
CA ALA A 67 23.25 -0.43 -0.51
C ALA A 67 22.99 -1.15 0.84
N ASP A 68 23.73 -0.77 1.90
CA ASP A 68 23.54 -1.33 3.24
C ASP A 68 22.14 -1.07 3.81
N ALA A 69 21.50 0.05 3.46
CA ALA A 69 20.14 0.34 3.88
C ALA A 69 19.13 -0.65 3.26
N TYR A 70 19.26 -0.94 1.97
CA TYR A 70 18.42 -1.96 1.30
C TYR A 70 18.66 -3.37 1.85
N ASP A 71 19.90 -3.74 2.13
CA ASP A 71 20.23 -5.03 2.74
C ASP A 71 19.58 -5.17 4.13
N ARG A 72 19.52 -4.08 4.92
CA ARG A 72 18.82 -4.03 6.21
C ARG A 72 17.31 -4.15 6.08
N VAL A 73 16.71 -3.47 5.09
CA VAL A 73 15.28 -3.64 4.78
C VAL A 73 14.98 -5.10 4.48
N ARG A 74 15.77 -5.73 3.60
CA ARG A 74 15.61 -7.14 3.24
C ARG A 74 15.80 -8.08 4.43
N ALA A 75 16.80 -7.82 5.27
CA ALA A 75 17.07 -8.65 6.44
C ALA A 75 15.85 -8.72 7.41
N LEU A 76 15.01 -7.70 7.44
CA LEU A 76 13.78 -7.68 8.22
C LEU A 76 12.59 -8.25 7.44
N VAL A 77 12.46 -7.91 6.16
CA VAL A 77 11.24 -8.17 5.37
C VAL A 77 11.25 -9.55 4.71
N ASP A 78 12.38 -10.01 4.14
CA ASP A 78 12.44 -11.28 3.42
C ASP A 78 12.07 -12.47 4.32
N PRO A 79 12.58 -12.60 5.57
CA PRO A 79 12.18 -13.70 6.45
C PRO A 79 10.68 -13.65 6.84
N LEU A 80 10.10 -12.46 6.95
CA LEU A 80 8.66 -12.32 7.20
C LEU A 80 7.87 -12.80 5.98
N ALA A 81 8.23 -12.33 4.79
CA ALA A 81 7.57 -12.70 3.53
C ALA A 81 7.60 -14.22 3.32
N GLU A 82 8.73 -14.86 3.57
CA GLU A 82 8.87 -16.33 3.51
C GLU A 82 7.92 -17.05 4.49
N ARG A 83 7.86 -16.61 5.78
CA ARG A 83 6.97 -17.22 6.78
C ARG A 83 5.48 -17.02 6.47
N LEU A 84 5.14 -15.92 5.80
CA LEU A 84 3.76 -15.61 5.41
C LEU A 84 3.37 -16.24 4.06
N ASP A 85 4.31 -16.80 3.31
CA ASP A 85 4.14 -17.21 1.90
C ASP A 85 3.63 -16.06 1.03
N ALA A 86 4.17 -14.86 1.28
CA ALA A 86 3.77 -13.62 0.64
C ALA A 86 4.89 -13.12 -0.28
N ARG A 87 4.53 -12.47 -1.38
CA ARG A 87 5.51 -11.77 -2.22
C ARG A 87 5.71 -10.35 -1.74
N VAL A 88 6.90 -9.79 -1.98
CA VAL A 88 7.17 -8.39 -1.71
C VAL A 88 7.11 -7.61 -3.02
N VAL A 89 6.34 -6.55 -3.03
CA VAL A 89 6.25 -5.58 -4.14
C VAL A 89 6.97 -4.32 -3.70
N TRP A 90 8.09 -4.05 -4.35
CA TRP A 90 8.94 -2.91 -4.08
C TRP A 90 8.63 -1.79 -5.07
N VAL A 91 8.30 -0.60 -4.58
CA VAL A 91 8.13 0.63 -5.37
C VAL A 91 9.26 1.58 -5.01
N MET A 92 9.80 2.30 -5.98
CA MET A 92 10.79 3.35 -5.74
C MET A 92 10.15 4.63 -5.20
N GLY A 93 10.85 5.29 -4.26
CA GLY A 93 10.58 6.66 -3.87
C GLY A 93 11.67 7.63 -4.32
N ASN A 94 11.55 8.91 -3.94
CA ASN A 94 12.50 9.95 -4.37
C ASN A 94 13.82 9.95 -3.61
N HIS A 95 13.90 9.24 -2.48
CA HIS A 95 15.15 9.04 -1.74
C HIS A 95 15.92 7.80 -2.22
N ASP A 96 15.28 6.92 -2.97
CA ASP A 96 15.89 5.68 -3.47
C ASP A 96 16.77 5.96 -4.71
N ASP A 97 17.84 5.18 -4.87
CA ASP A 97 18.71 5.20 -6.06
C ASP A 97 18.37 4.02 -6.98
N ARG A 98 18.05 4.28 -8.26
CA ARG A 98 17.59 3.26 -9.21
C ARG A 98 18.54 2.08 -9.38
N ALA A 99 19.83 2.37 -9.55
CA ALA A 99 20.82 1.32 -9.80
C ALA A 99 20.98 0.43 -8.56
N THR A 100 21.11 1.05 -7.40
CA THR A 100 21.27 0.33 -6.12
C THR A 100 19.99 -0.40 -5.75
N PHE A 101 18.81 0.22 -5.92
CA PHE A 101 17.51 -0.41 -5.70
C PHE A 101 17.33 -1.68 -6.54
N ARG A 102 17.63 -1.61 -7.86
CA ARG A 102 17.56 -2.78 -8.75
C ARG A 102 18.48 -3.89 -8.30
N SER A 103 19.74 -3.58 -8.03
CA SER A 103 20.75 -4.59 -7.71
C SER A 103 20.53 -5.29 -6.36
N HIS A 104 19.85 -4.62 -5.40
CA HIS A 104 19.62 -5.18 -4.06
C HIS A 104 18.21 -5.76 -3.86
N LEU A 105 17.20 -5.24 -4.53
CA LEU A 105 15.80 -5.58 -4.24
C LEU A 105 15.13 -6.37 -5.36
N LEU A 106 15.63 -6.30 -6.59
CA LEU A 106 14.99 -6.95 -7.73
C LEU A 106 15.86 -8.08 -8.30
N PRO A 107 15.25 -9.10 -8.90
CA PRO A 107 16.02 -10.05 -9.70
C PRO A 107 16.66 -9.32 -10.90
N ASP A 108 17.84 -9.77 -11.30
CA ASP A 108 18.51 -9.24 -12.49
C ASP A 108 17.69 -9.59 -13.74
N ASP A 109 17.15 -8.56 -14.37
CA ASP A 109 16.35 -8.65 -15.60
C ASP A 109 17.08 -8.08 -16.82
N GLY A 110 18.35 -7.65 -16.64
CA GLY A 110 19.16 -7.02 -17.70
C GLY A 110 18.68 -5.64 -18.11
N ALA A 111 17.78 -5.01 -17.36
CA ALA A 111 17.29 -3.67 -17.65
C ALA A 111 18.37 -2.62 -17.46
N ASP A 112 18.24 -1.49 -18.18
CA ASP A 112 19.08 -0.31 -17.95
C ASP A 112 18.97 0.14 -16.48
N PRO A 113 20.07 0.21 -15.72
CA PRO A 113 20.04 0.64 -14.32
C PRO A 113 19.40 2.02 -14.10
N ALA A 114 19.41 2.90 -15.12
CA ALA A 114 18.84 4.23 -15.04
C ALA A 114 17.36 4.29 -15.45
N ALA A 115 16.83 3.23 -16.06
CA ALA A 115 15.42 3.20 -16.48
C ALA A 115 14.46 3.23 -15.29
N PRO A 116 13.25 3.80 -15.43
CA PRO A 116 12.20 3.70 -14.42
C PRO A 116 11.94 2.25 -14.01
N VAL A 117 11.60 2.04 -12.73
CA VAL A 117 11.31 0.72 -12.16
C VAL A 117 9.81 0.46 -12.25
N ASP A 118 9.31 0.33 -13.47
CA ASP A 118 7.90 -0.02 -13.73
C ASP A 118 7.77 -1.54 -13.84
N ARG A 119 6.79 -2.13 -13.15
CA ARG A 119 6.61 -3.59 -13.08
C ARG A 119 5.13 -3.98 -13.03
N VAL A 120 4.85 -5.22 -13.41
CA VAL A 120 3.55 -5.87 -13.26
C VAL A 120 3.72 -7.15 -12.46
N ASP A 121 2.95 -7.30 -11.41
CA ASP A 121 2.88 -8.50 -10.58
C ASP A 121 1.45 -9.05 -10.59
N GLU A 122 1.31 -10.37 -10.89
CA GLU A 122 0.01 -11.05 -10.93
C GLU A 122 -0.16 -11.94 -9.69
N PHE A 123 -1.35 -11.86 -9.07
CA PHE A 123 -1.70 -12.59 -7.84
C PHE A 123 -3.06 -13.31 -8.00
N ASP A 124 -3.10 -14.42 -8.71
CA ASP A 124 -4.32 -15.21 -8.93
C ASP A 124 -5.53 -14.34 -9.33
N GLY A 125 -5.35 -13.52 -10.36
CA GLY A 125 -6.39 -12.66 -10.90
C GLY A 125 -6.37 -11.21 -10.41
N LEU A 126 -5.67 -10.88 -9.34
CA LEU A 126 -5.36 -9.50 -8.96
C LEU A 126 -4.05 -9.08 -9.62
N ARG A 127 -4.03 -7.93 -10.26
CA ARG A 127 -2.81 -7.32 -10.80
C ARG A 127 -2.37 -6.16 -9.92
N ILE A 128 -1.07 -6.10 -9.61
CA ILE A 128 -0.44 -4.94 -9.01
C ILE A 128 0.51 -4.34 -10.05
N VAL A 129 0.29 -3.09 -10.40
CA VAL A 129 1.19 -2.34 -11.28
C VAL A 129 2.02 -1.39 -10.43
N THR A 130 3.34 -1.55 -10.46
CA THR A 130 4.28 -0.61 -9.87
C THR A 130 4.64 0.44 -10.91
N LEU A 131 4.47 1.72 -10.56
CA LEU A 131 4.80 2.86 -11.39
C LEU A 131 5.86 3.72 -10.69
N ASP A 132 7.06 3.76 -11.23
CA ASP A 132 8.16 4.59 -10.73
C ASP A 132 7.90 6.05 -11.05
N THR A 133 7.59 6.84 -10.04
CA THR A 133 7.35 8.27 -10.16
C THR A 133 8.56 9.12 -9.77
N SER A 134 9.70 8.48 -9.45
CA SER A 134 10.90 9.21 -9.03
C SER A 134 11.55 9.93 -10.21
N VAL A 135 12.16 11.08 -9.93
CA VAL A 135 12.97 11.85 -10.87
C VAL A 135 14.39 11.91 -10.32
N PRO A 136 15.39 11.35 -10.99
CA PRO A 136 16.76 11.36 -10.48
C PRO A 136 17.25 12.76 -10.10
N GLY A 137 17.67 12.92 -8.84
CA GLY A 137 18.16 14.19 -8.31
C GLY A 137 17.09 15.22 -7.96
N ALA A 138 15.81 14.82 -7.93
CA ALA A 138 14.69 15.68 -7.53
C ALA A 138 13.81 14.98 -6.49
N HIS A 139 13.02 15.75 -5.74
CA HIS A 139 12.08 15.21 -4.75
C HIS A 139 10.63 15.23 -5.21
N HIS A 140 10.31 15.88 -6.32
CA HIS A 140 8.99 15.80 -6.93
C HIS A 140 8.87 14.55 -7.82
N GLY A 141 7.64 14.13 -8.04
CA GLY A 141 7.34 13.01 -8.93
C GLY A 141 6.98 13.47 -10.34
N GLU A 142 7.30 12.62 -11.34
CA GLU A 142 6.83 12.76 -12.73
C GLU A 142 6.56 11.35 -13.31
N VAL A 143 5.65 11.28 -14.27
CA VAL A 143 5.43 10.08 -15.09
C VAL A 143 5.67 10.47 -16.53
N SER A 144 6.66 9.88 -17.17
CA SER A 144 7.04 10.19 -18.54
C SER A 144 5.98 9.72 -19.56
N ALA A 145 5.97 10.30 -20.74
CA ALA A 145 5.07 9.88 -21.83
C ALA A 145 5.26 8.40 -22.20
N ALA A 146 6.49 7.87 -22.10
CA ALA A 146 6.77 6.45 -22.35
C ALA A 146 6.14 5.56 -21.29
N GLN A 147 6.21 5.94 -20.00
CA GLN A 147 5.56 5.22 -18.90
C GLN A 147 4.02 5.28 -19.02
N LEU A 148 3.47 6.43 -19.39
CA LEU A 148 2.02 6.56 -19.63
C LEU A 148 1.55 5.66 -20.78
N ALA A 149 2.31 5.57 -21.86
CA ALA A 149 2.00 4.66 -22.98
C ALA A 149 2.09 3.19 -22.54
N TRP A 150 3.15 2.82 -21.81
CA TRP A 150 3.30 1.47 -21.23
C TRP A 150 2.15 1.13 -20.27
N LEU A 151 1.78 2.05 -19.39
CA LEU A 151 0.67 1.85 -18.45
C LEU A 151 -0.66 1.65 -19.18
N ALA A 152 -0.91 2.43 -20.24
CA ALA A 152 -2.10 2.27 -21.07
C ALA A 152 -2.15 0.88 -21.73
N ASP A 153 -1.03 0.40 -22.26
CA ASP A 153 -0.92 -0.95 -22.85
C ASP A 153 -1.16 -2.05 -21.80
N VAL A 154 -0.60 -1.93 -20.61
CA VAL A 154 -0.83 -2.87 -19.49
C VAL A 154 -2.31 -2.91 -19.09
N LEU A 155 -2.97 -1.76 -19.02
CA LEU A 155 -4.37 -1.62 -18.61
C LEU A 155 -5.38 -1.90 -19.74
N ALA A 156 -4.93 -2.10 -20.99
CA ALA A 156 -5.80 -2.42 -22.12
C ALA A 156 -6.56 -3.74 -21.93
N THR A 157 -6.01 -4.66 -21.12
CA THR A 157 -6.67 -5.93 -20.78
C THR A 157 -6.99 -5.95 -19.29
N PRO A 158 -8.26 -5.97 -18.88
CA PRO A 158 -8.64 -6.04 -17.48
C PRO A 158 -8.16 -7.33 -16.80
N ALA A 159 -7.72 -7.23 -15.55
CA ALA A 159 -7.46 -8.38 -14.68
C ALA A 159 -8.76 -8.87 -14.01
N PRO A 160 -8.93 -10.18 -13.75
CA PRO A 160 -10.17 -10.75 -13.20
C PRO A 160 -10.65 -10.12 -11.88
N LEU A 161 -9.73 -9.76 -10.98
CA LEU A 161 -10.02 -9.08 -9.72
C LEU A 161 -9.68 -7.58 -9.77
N GLY A 162 -9.37 -7.08 -10.96
CA GLY A 162 -8.96 -5.70 -11.20
C GLY A 162 -7.49 -5.45 -10.88
N THR A 163 -7.10 -4.18 -10.99
CA THR A 163 -5.73 -3.71 -10.83
C THR A 163 -5.61 -2.79 -9.61
N VAL A 164 -4.53 -2.94 -8.86
CA VAL A 164 -4.04 -1.97 -7.87
C VAL A 164 -2.82 -1.29 -8.45
N LEU A 165 -2.83 0.04 -8.53
CA LEU A 165 -1.68 0.83 -8.92
C LEU A 165 -0.89 1.22 -7.67
N ALA A 166 0.39 0.87 -7.61
CA ALA A 166 1.30 1.21 -6.52
C ALA A 166 2.36 2.21 -7.03
N MET A 167 2.46 3.35 -6.38
CA MET A 167 3.38 4.43 -6.74
C MET A 167 3.83 5.16 -5.48
N HIS A 168 4.88 5.95 -5.53
CA HIS A 168 5.34 6.68 -4.35
C HIS A 168 4.62 8.02 -4.17
N HIS A 169 4.75 8.92 -5.14
CA HIS A 169 4.10 10.24 -5.08
C HIS A 169 2.61 10.12 -5.36
N PRO A 170 1.74 10.45 -4.39
CA PRO A 170 0.30 10.32 -4.58
C PRO A 170 -0.23 11.40 -5.56
N PRO A 171 -1.16 11.06 -6.45
CA PRO A 171 -1.78 12.01 -7.37
C PRO A 171 -2.90 12.81 -6.70
N VAL A 172 -2.60 13.40 -5.55
CA VAL A 172 -3.55 14.15 -4.72
C VAL A 172 -2.88 15.38 -4.12
N PRO A 173 -3.64 16.44 -3.77
CA PRO A 173 -3.05 17.59 -3.11
C PRO A 173 -2.56 17.24 -1.70
N SER A 174 -1.42 17.82 -1.30
CA SER A 174 -1.02 17.81 0.10
C SER A 174 -1.78 18.89 0.88
N VAL A 175 -2.03 18.62 2.16
CA VAL A 175 -2.61 19.62 3.10
C VAL A 175 -1.52 20.48 3.77
N LEU A 176 -0.24 20.19 3.50
CA LEU A 176 0.91 20.96 3.96
C LEU A 176 1.48 21.76 2.79
N ASP A 177 1.51 23.09 2.88
CA ASP A 177 1.90 23.99 1.79
C ASP A 177 3.28 23.66 1.21
N LEU A 178 4.26 23.36 2.07
CA LEU A 178 5.62 23.06 1.63
C LEU A 178 5.70 21.80 0.76
N ALA A 179 4.81 20.84 0.96
CA ALA A 179 4.80 19.59 0.19
C ALA A 179 4.36 19.79 -1.27
N ALA A 180 3.79 20.95 -1.63
CA ALA A 180 3.54 21.31 -3.02
C ALA A 180 4.83 21.39 -3.88
N SER A 181 5.99 21.63 -3.24
CA SER A 181 7.28 21.63 -3.93
C SER A 181 7.74 20.24 -4.37
N VAL A 182 7.18 19.20 -3.79
CA VAL A 182 7.59 17.79 -3.98
C VAL A 182 6.42 16.89 -4.46
N GLU A 183 5.33 17.48 -4.94
CA GLU A 183 4.16 16.74 -5.44
C GLU A 183 4.43 16.00 -6.76
N LEU A 184 3.55 15.08 -7.13
CA LEU A 184 3.48 14.51 -8.47
C LEU A 184 3.06 15.59 -9.47
N ARG A 185 3.86 15.81 -10.52
CA ARG A 185 3.57 16.77 -11.59
C ARG A 185 2.74 16.12 -12.70
N ASP A 186 2.08 16.97 -13.51
CA ASP A 186 1.23 16.56 -14.64
C ASP A 186 0.26 15.41 -14.31
N GLN A 187 -0.42 15.51 -13.18
CA GLN A 187 -1.41 14.52 -12.74
C GLN A 187 -2.54 14.32 -13.77
N ARG A 188 -2.80 15.32 -14.63
CA ARG A 188 -3.85 15.24 -15.66
C ARG A 188 -3.58 14.13 -16.66
N SER A 189 -2.36 14.04 -17.17
CA SER A 189 -1.98 13.01 -18.15
C SER A 189 -2.12 11.60 -17.57
N LEU A 190 -1.77 11.40 -16.30
CA LEU A 190 -2.01 10.15 -15.59
C LEU A 190 -3.52 9.88 -15.44
N ALA A 191 -4.32 10.88 -15.07
CA ALA A 191 -5.78 10.73 -14.94
C ALA A 191 -6.43 10.31 -16.26
N ASP A 192 -5.93 10.83 -17.40
CA ASP A 192 -6.47 10.49 -18.72
C ASP A 192 -6.22 9.01 -19.08
N VAL A 193 -5.07 8.45 -18.68
CA VAL A 193 -4.75 7.01 -18.85
C VAL A 193 -5.60 6.13 -17.94
N LEU A 194 -5.87 6.56 -16.71
CA LEU A 194 -6.54 5.72 -15.71
C LEU A 194 -8.07 5.66 -15.84
N ARG A 195 -8.69 6.67 -16.50
CA ARG A 195 -10.16 6.72 -16.62
C ARG A 195 -10.72 5.54 -17.41
N GLY A 196 -11.69 4.86 -16.82
CA GLY A 196 -12.40 3.75 -17.46
C GLY A 196 -11.61 2.45 -17.52
N THR A 197 -10.47 2.36 -16.86
CA THR A 197 -9.69 1.12 -16.70
C THR A 197 -10.20 0.27 -15.54
N ASP A 198 -9.60 -0.90 -15.36
CA ASP A 198 -9.86 -1.81 -14.24
C ASP A 198 -9.10 -1.47 -12.95
N VAL A 199 -8.46 -0.29 -12.87
CA VAL A 199 -7.77 0.15 -11.65
C VAL A 199 -8.81 0.45 -10.56
N ARG A 200 -8.71 -0.27 -9.45
CA ARG A 200 -9.66 -0.24 -8.33
C ARG A 200 -9.16 0.58 -7.14
N ALA A 201 -7.84 0.72 -7.00
CA ALA A 201 -7.22 1.52 -5.95
C ALA A 201 -5.82 1.98 -6.37
N ILE A 202 -5.39 3.10 -5.80
CA ILE A 202 -4.01 3.59 -5.87
C ILE A 202 -3.44 3.54 -4.46
N LEU A 203 -2.28 2.88 -4.29
CA LEU A 203 -1.50 2.86 -3.06
C LEU A 203 -0.31 3.80 -3.22
N ALA A 204 -0.09 4.67 -2.24
CA ALA A 204 1.01 5.63 -2.29
C ALA A 204 1.60 5.93 -0.90
N GLY A 205 2.75 6.61 -0.88
CA GLY A 205 3.47 7.05 0.32
C GLY A 205 3.79 8.54 0.30
N HIS A 206 5.07 8.88 0.57
CA HIS A 206 5.65 10.21 0.40
C HIS A 206 5.21 11.28 1.40
N LEU A 207 3.94 11.31 1.78
CA LEU A 207 3.41 12.39 2.61
C LEU A 207 3.72 12.22 4.10
N HIS A 208 4.15 11.04 4.53
CA HIS A 208 4.41 10.70 5.93
C HIS A 208 3.20 10.90 6.86
N TYR A 209 2.00 10.78 6.33
CA TYR A 209 0.75 10.73 7.11
C TYR A 209 -0.32 9.97 6.33
N SER A 210 -1.21 9.28 7.05
CA SER A 210 -2.34 8.61 6.40
C SER A 210 -3.31 9.63 5.83
N THR A 211 -3.63 9.50 4.54
CA THR A 211 -4.68 10.28 3.90
C THR A 211 -5.39 9.47 2.83
N PHE A 212 -6.64 9.83 2.57
CA PHE A 212 -7.50 9.17 1.61
C PHE A 212 -8.14 10.20 0.71
N ALA A 213 -8.17 9.90 -0.58
CA ALA A 213 -8.74 10.80 -1.59
C ALA A 213 -9.35 10.00 -2.74
N THR A 214 -9.82 10.70 -3.76
CA THR A 214 -10.25 10.11 -5.02
C THR A 214 -9.52 10.82 -6.17
N PHE A 215 -8.93 10.05 -7.06
CA PHE A 215 -8.26 10.55 -8.26
C PHE A 215 -8.80 9.84 -9.50
N ALA A 216 -9.24 10.58 -10.51
CA ALA A 216 -9.86 10.03 -11.74
C ALA A 216 -11.04 9.06 -11.48
N GLY A 217 -11.73 9.18 -10.34
CA GLY A 217 -12.78 8.25 -9.90
C GLY A 217 -12.27 7.05 -9.11
N ILE A 218 -10.96 6.90 -8.92
CA ILE A 218 -10.31 5.78 -8.24
C ILE A 218 -9.95 6.19 -6.81
N PRO A 219 -10.25 5.35 -5.79
CA PRO A 219 -9.79 5.58 -4.42
C PRO A 219 -8.27 5.60 -4.33
N VAL A 220 -7.72 6.59 -3.61
CA VAL A 220 -6.30 6.71 -3.30
C VAL A 220 -6.10 6.51 -1.81
N SER A 221 -5.22 5.61 -1.43
CA SER A 221 -4.81 5.36 -0.05
C SER A 221 -3.32 5.65 0.08
N VAL A 222 -2.98 6.69 0.82
CA VAL A 222 -1.61 7.02 1.20
C VAL A 222 -1.33 6.41 2.56
N ALA A 223 -0.31 5.58 2.67
CA ALA A 223 0.12 5.03 3.95
C ALA A 223 0.86 6.09 4.78
N SER A 224 0.70 6.01 6.09
CA SER A 224 1.62 6.68 7.01
C SER A 224 3.01 6.08 6.86
N ALA A 225 4.03 6.90 7.10
CA ALA A 225 5.40 6.41 7.17
C ALA A 225 5.61 5.43 8.35
N THR A 226 6.50 4.47 8.17
CA THR A 226 6.93 3.62 9.28
C THR A 226 8.03 4.29 10.13
N CYS A 227 8.76 5.26 9.59
CA CYS A 227 9.89 5.92 10.27
C CYS A 227 9.45 7.08 11.17
N TYR A 228 9.02 8.21 10.61
CA TYR A 228 8.49 9.38 11.31
C TYR A 228 7.31 9.95 10.52
N THR A 229 6.47 10.79 11.13
CA THR A 229 5.31 11.36 10.46
C THR A 229 5.33 12.87 10.46
N GLN A 230 4.46 13.47 9.62
CA GLN A 230 4.20 14.91 9.65
C GLN A 230 3.02 15.20 10.59
N ASP A 231 3.20 16.17 11.47
CA ASP A 231 2.12 16.68 12.32
C ASP A 231 1.23 17.62 11.51
N LEU A 232 -0.03 17.23 11.34
CA LEU A 232 -1.01 18.03 10.60
C LEU A 232 -1.64 19.17 11.44
N MET A 233 -1.40 19.18 12.76
CA MET A 233 -1.94 20.19 13.69
C MET A 233 -0.90 21.26 13.97
N VAL A 234 -0.19 21.71 12.93
CA VAL A 234 0.70 22.87 13.00
C VAL A 234 -0.02 24.15 12.58
N PRO A 235 0.46 25.33 12.96
CA PRO A 235 -0.06 26.60 12.42
C PRO A 235 0.02 26.61 10.89
N ALA A 236 -0.96 27.27 10.25
CA ALA A 236 -1.07 27.35 8.79
C ALA A 236 0.25 27.76 8.13
N GLY A 237 0.62 27.04 7.06
CA GLY A 237 1.88 27.22 6.34
C GLY A 237 3.10 26.58 7.01
N GLY A 238 2.96 26.02 8.22
CA GLY A 238 4.03 25.34 8.94
C GLY A 238 4.20 23.89 8.52
N THR A 239 5.34 23.30 8.88
CA THR A 239 5.65 21.87 8.75
C THR A 239 6.38 21.41 10.00
N ARG A 240 5.99 20.26 10.55
CA ARG A 240 6.62 19.72 11.75
C ARG A 240 6.70 18.18 11.68
N PRO A 241 7.87 17.63 11.36
CA PRO A 241 8.09 16.20 11.52
C PRO A 241 8.04 15.80 13.00
N GLN A 242 7.47 14.63 13.29
CA GLN A 242 7.31 14.11 14.65
C GLN A 242 7.61 12.61 14.72
N ASP A 243 8.14 12.18 15.84
CA ASP A 243 8.36 10.77 16.14
C ASP A 243 7.10 10.17 16.81
N ALA A 244 6.02 10.11 16.04
CA ALA A 244 4.71 9.63 16.48
C ALA A 244 3.85 9.20 15.30
N ALA A 245 2.75 8.50 15.57
CA ALA A 245 1.71 8.13 14.60
C ALA A 245 2.20 7.30 13.40
N GLN A 246 3.32 6.59 13.55
CA GLN A 246 3.78 5.63 12.55
C GLN A 246 2.75 4.54 12.37
N GLY A 247 2.65 4.01 11.15
CA GLY A 247 1.68 2.99 10.83
C GLY A 247 1.89 2.34 9.47
N PHE A 248 1.05 1.37 9.19
CA PHE A 248 0.89 0.76 7.89
C PHE A 248 -0.59 0.49 7.64
N ASN A 249 -0.96 0.03 6.44
CA ASN A 249 -2.36 -0.28 6.15
C ASN A 249 -2.53 -1.77 5.87
N THR A 250 -3.67 -2.33 6.30
CA THR A 250 -4.20 -3.57 5.72
C THR A 250 -5.13 -3.22 4.57
N VAL A 251 -5.04 -3.96 3.47
CA VAL A 251 -5.84 -3.75 2.26
C VAL A 251 -6.60 -5.04 1.98
N HIS A 252 -7.90 -5.04 2.22
CA HIS A 252 -8.77 -6.20 1.99
C HIS A 252 -9.54 -6.01 0.69
N ILE A 253 -9.33 -6.93 -0.25
CA ILE A 253 -9.90 -6.88 -1.59
C ILE A 253 -11.10 -7.83 -1.64
N TYR A 254 -12.27 -7.25 -1.87
CA TYR A 254 -13.53 -7.92 -2.09
C TYR A 254 -13.91 -7.80 -3.57
N ASP A 255 -14.88 -8.54 -4.01
CA ASP A 255 -15.39 -8.45 -5.40
C ASP A 255 -15.76 -7.00 -5.78
N GLU A 256 -16.60 -6.35 -4.99
CA GLU A 256 -17.14 -5.02 -5.31
C GLU A 256 -16.40 -3.84 -4.66
N THR A 257 -15.52 -4.08 -3.68
CA THR A 257 -14.88 -3.00 -2.92
C THR A 257 -13.49 -3.37 -2.41
N ILE A 258 -12.70 -2.36 -2.06
CA ILE A 258 -11.41 -2.52 -1.37
C ILE A 258 -11.47 -1.72 -0.07
N VAL A 259 -11.17 -2.38 1.04
CA VAL A 259 -11.15 -1.76 2.36
C VAL A 259 -9.71 -1.52 2.80
N HIS A 260 -9.38 -0.27 3.05
CA HIS A 260 -8.10 0.16 3.59
C HIS A 260 -8.26 0.48 5.08
N SER A 261 -7.45 -0.14 5.93
CA SER A 261 -7.50 0.11 7.38
C SER A 261 -6.12 0.44 7.91
N VAL A 262 -6.01 1.54 8.64
CA VAL A 262 -4.75 2.00 9.24
C VAL A 262 -4.45 1.15 10.48
N VAL A 263 -3.23 0.65 10.58
CA VAL A 263 -2.70 -0.06 11.73
C VAL A 263 -1.59 0.78 12.35
N PRO A 264 -1.81 1.42 13.50
CA PRO A 264 -0.78 2.20 14.17
C PRO A 264 0.30 1.30 14.80
N LEU A 265 1.56 1.75 14.77
CA LEU A 265 2.70 1.05 15.36
C LEU A 265 2.92 1.40 16.83
N ALA A 266 2.09 2.27 17.41
CA ALA A 266 2.19 2.61 18.83
C ALA A 266 1.96 1.38 19.70
N ALA A 267 2.78 1.22 20.72
CA ALA A 267 2.52 0.23 21.77
C ALA A 267 1.29 0.67 22.59
N THR A 268 0.24 -0.14 22.57
CA THR A 268 -0.99 0.13 23.32
C THR A 268 -1.36 -1.06 24.15
N GLU A 269 -1.96 -0.80 25.32
CA GLU A 269 -2.54 -1.85 26.15
C GLU A 269 -3.93 -2.23 25.58
N ALA A 270 -4.16 -3.53 25.44
CA ALA A 270 -5.46 -4.03 24.99
C ALA A 270 -6.52 -3.82 26.08
N LEU A 271 -7.63 -3.19 25.74
CA LEU A 271 -8.77 -3.06 26.67
C LEU A 271 -9.47 -4.39 26.89
N GLN A 272 -9.56 -5.22 25.86
CA GLN A 272 -10.15 -6.56 25.88
C GLN A 272 -9.61 -7.36 24.71
N TYR A 273 -9.51 -8.68 24.88
CA TYR A 273 -9.20 -9.61 23.82
C TYR A 273 -10.33 -10.63 23.67
N VAL A 274 -10.78 -10.82 22.43
CA VAL A 274 -11.74 -11.85 22.02
C VAL A 274 -11.04 -12.70 20.96
N ASP A 275 -10.74 -13.95 21.27
CA ASP A 275 -10.06 -14.84 20.34
C ASP A 275 -10.98 -15.31 19.19
N ALA A 276 -10.41 -16.03 18.22
CA ALA A 276 -11.13 -16.49 17.04
C ALA A 276 -12.25 -17.47 17.38
N ALA A 277 -12.06 -18.35 18.37
CA ALA A 277 -13.06 -19.34 18.79
C ALA A 277 -14.26 -18.65 19.43
N GLU A 278 -14.02 -17.71 20.31
CA GLU A 278 -15.06 -16.90 20.96
C GLU A 278 -15.79 -16.01 19.95
N SER A 279 -15.08 -15.43 18.96
CA SER A 279 -15.71 -14.68 17.88
C SER A 279 -16.66 -15.56 17.05
N GLN A 280 -16.22 -16.76 16.70
CA GLN A 280 -17.05 -17.72 15.96
C GLN A 280 -18.28 -18.14 16.76
N ARG A 281 -18.12 -18.40 18.07
CA ARG A 281 -19.24 -18.73 18.96
C ARG A 281 -20.28 -17.60 19.00
N ARG A 282 -19.85 -16.35 19.17
CA ARG A 282 -20.75 -15.18 19.18
C ARG A 282 -21.48 -14.99 17.85
N LEU A 283 -20.80 -15.19 16.72
CA LEU A 283 -21.44 -15.15 15.40
C LEU A 283 -22.49 -16.24 15.25
N HIS A 284 -22.16 -17.46 15.68
CA HIS A 284 -23.10 -18.59 15.68
C HIS A 284 -24.33 -18.29 16.54
N ASP A 285 -24.15 -17.84 17.77
CA ASP A 285 -25.22 -17.49 18.70
C ASP A 285 -26.11 -16.36 18.17
N ALA A 286 -25.51 -15.41 17.42
CA ALA A 286 -26.22 -14.35 16.71
C ALA A 286 -26.87 -14.83 15.40
N GLY A 287 -26.68 -16.09 15.00
CA GLY A 287 -27.22 -16.64 13.77
C GLY A 287 -26.59 -16.07 12.49
N ILE A 288 -25.34 -15.60 12.56
CA ILE A 288 -24.61 -14.95 11.44
C ILE A 288 -23.57 -15.92 10.88
N LEU A 289 -23.54 -16.05 9.56
CA LEU A 289 -22.52 -16.78 8.80
C LEU A 289 -21.68 -15.79 7.99
N VAL A 290 -20.36 -15.87 8.07
CA VAL A 290 -19.43 -15.13 7.23
C VAL A 290 -18.76 -16.13 6.28
N PRO A 291 -19.29 -16.30 5.05
CA PRO A 291 -18.77 -17.27 4.09
C PRO A 291 -17.42 -16.83 3.54
N SER A 292 -16.65 -17.77 2.97
CA SER A 292 -15.54 -17.42 2.09
C SER A 292 -16.07 -16.90 0.74
N ALA A 293 -15.27 -16.13 0.02
CA ALA A 293 -15.62 -15.68 -1.32
C ALA A 293 -15.96 -16.85 -2.27
N ARG A 294 -15.20 -17.96 -2.19
CA ARG A 294 -15.42 -19.18 -2.98
C ARG A 294 -16.75 -19.88 -2.69
N GLU A 295 -17.27 -19.83 -1.47
CA GLU A 295 -18.55 -20.43 -1.11
C GLU A 295 -19.75 -19.67 -1.70
N LEU A 296 -19.59 -18.39 -2.01
CA LEU A 296 -20.64 -17.60 -2.66
C LEU A 296 -20.60 -17.69 -4.18
N SER A 297 -19.45 -17.78 -4.81
CA SER A 297 -19.31 -17.90 -6.28
C SER A 297 -19.89 -19.19 -6.86
N GLY A 298 -20.10 -20.23 -6.03
CA GLY A 298 -20.79 -21.48 -6.42
C GLY A 298 -22.32 -21.43 -6.26
N ARG A 299 -22.91 -20.33 -5.78
CA ARG A 299 -24.35 -20.17 -5.61
C ARG A 299 -24.91 -19.20 -6.63
N VAL A 300 -25.69 -19.70 -7.57
CA VAL A 300 -26.52 -18.86 -8.45
C VAL A 300 -27.37 -17.93 -7.56
N SER A 301 -27.26 -16.63 -7.76
CA SER A 301 -28.10 -15.65 -7.06
C SER A 301 -29.57 -16.03 -7.20
N PRO A 302 -30.36 -16.07 -6.12
CA PRO A 302 -31.79 -16.24 -6.26
C PRO A 302 -32.35 -15.07 -7.09
N PRO A 303 -33.34 -15.29 -7.96
CA PRO A 303 -33.92 -14.21 -8.75
C PRO A 303 -34.42 -13.13 -7.81
N THR A 304 -33.96 -11.91 -7.99
CA THR A 304 -34.44 -10.73 -7.29
C THR A 304 -35.94 -10.56 -7.63
N THR A 305 -36.80 -10.97 -6.73
CA THR A 305 -38.23 -10.64 -6.83
C THR A 305 -38.36 -9.14 -6.58
N PRO A 306 -38.87 -8.34 -7.52
CA PRO A 306 -39.09 -6.92 -7.28
C PRO A 306 -40.01 -6.75 -6.08
N LEU A 307 -39.62 -5.91 -5.12
CA LEU A 307 -40.50 -5.51 -4.03
C LEU A 307 -41.72 -4.81 -4.63
N PRO A 308 -42.95 -5.14 -4.16
CA PRO A 308 -44.15 -4.45 -4.61
C PRO A 308 -44.06 -2.96 -4.23
N ILE A 309 -44.23 -2.09 -5.22
CA ILE A 309 -44.33 -0.66 -5.01
C ILE A 309 -45.64 -0.43 -4.22
N LEU A 310 -45.52 -0.11 -2.95
CA LEU A 310 -46.67 0.38 -2.17
C LEU A 310 -47.04 1.78 -2.74
N ARG A 311 -48.24 1.86 -3.30
CA ARG A 311 -48.86 3.10 -3.71
C ARG A 311 -49.48 3.83 -2.51
#